data_9257137481d4aa3256e2a59021fce304
#
_entry.id   9257137481d4aa3256e2a59021fce304
#
_cell.length_a   1.000
_cell.length_b   1.000
_cell.length_c   1.000
_cell.angle_alpha   90.00
_cell.angle_beta   90.00
_cell.angle_gamma   90.00
#
_symmetry.space_group_name_H-M   'P 1'
#
loop_
_entity.id
_entity.type
_entity.pdbx_description
1 polymer ?
#
loop_
_entity_poly.entity_id
_entity_poly.type
_entity_poly.pdbx_seq_one_letter_code
_entity_poly.pdbx_strand_id
1 'polypeptide(L)'
;MRILVVEDSRRLAGIIKRGLLEEGYAVDNAYDGEEAEYMAETTPFDVVILDIMLPKKDGLAVCRDLRSKGVNTPILMLTAKDSVEDKVTGLDAGADDYLVKPFAFSELLARLRALLRREVQPKTQKLQIGDLVLQPVSREVWRDETRLELTAKEYAILEYFIRRPNAVVTRTMLGESVWDYEFDGLSNVIDVYIRRIRQKIDQDGRPSLIQTVRGAGYRLRVP
;
A
#
# COMPACT_ATOMS: atom_id res chain seq x y z
N MET A 1 0.02 0.51 -3.43
CA MET A 1 -0.16 -0.33 -2.24
C MET A 1 -1.48 0.02 -1.60
N ARG A 2 -2.24 -0.99 -1.19
CA ARG A 2 -3.62 -0.86 -0.68
C ARG A 2 -3.69 -1.24 0.79
N ILE A 3 -4.26 -0.39 1.61
CA ILE A 3 -4.32 -0.52 3.06
C ILE A 3 -5.78 -0.60 3.50
N LEU A 4 -6.10 -1.57 4.36
CA LEU A 4 -7.37 -1.61 5.07
C LEU A 4 -7.20 -0.93 6.42
N VAL A 5 -8.04 0.04 6.73
CA VAL A 5 -8.10 0.71 8.03
C VAL A 5 -9.38 0.27 8.73
N VAL A 6 -9.23 -0.40 9.86
CA VAL A 6 -10.32 -0.92 10.68
C VAL A 6 -10.37 -0.13 11.98
N GLU A 7 -11.37 0.72 12.11
CA GLU A 7 -11.52 1.65 13.22
C GLU A 7 -12.99 2.06 13.34
N ASP A 8 -13.62 1.88 14.49
CA ASP A 8 -15.04 2.18 14.71
C ASP A 8 -15.33 3.69 14.73
N SER A 9 -14.38 4.49 15.20
CA SER A 9 -14.48 5.93 15.15
C SER A 9 -14.31 6.45 13.71
N ARG A 10 -15.43 6.77 13.05
CA ARG A 10 -15.44 7.34 11.69
C ARG A 10 -14.55 8.58 11.57
N ARG A 11 -14.40 9.35 12.66
CA ARG A 11 -13.53 10.53 12.71
C ARG A 11 -12.05 10.12 12.61
N LEU A 12 -11.61 9.15 13.42
CA LEU A 12 -10.23 8.69 13.44
C LEU A 12 -9.89 7.93 12.14
N ALA A 13 -10.77 7.02 11.71
CA ALA A 13 -10.65 6.34 10.42
C ALA A 13 -10.50 7.34 9.25
N GLY A 14 -11.31 8.41 9.25
CA GLY A 14 -11.23 9.46 8.23
C GLY A 14 -9.93 10.28 8.27
N ILE A 15 -9.37 10.53 9.46
CA ILE A 15 -8.06 11.19 9.59
C ILE A 15 -6.95 10.30 9.07
N ILE A 16 -6.94 9.02 9.47
CA ILE A 16 -5.95 8.04 9.01
C ILE A 16 -6.05 7.87 7.49
N LYS A 17 -7.27 7.64 6.95
CA LYS A 17 -7.50 7.51 5.50
C LYS A 17 -6.94 8.71 4.75
N ARG A 18 -7.27 9.94 5.17
CA ARG A 18 -6.81 11.15 4.50
C ARG A 18 -5.30 11.25 4.46
N GLY A 19 -4.63 11.08 5.60
CA GLY A 19 -3.17 11.15 5.64
C GLY A 19 -2.52 10.06 4.78
N LEU A 20 -3.05 8.84 4.76
CA LEU A 20 -2.54 7.76 3.92
C LEU A 20 -2.79 8.01 2.42
N LEU A 21 -3.93 8.63 2.04
CA LEU A 21 -4.20 9.03 0.66
C LEU A 21 -3.23 10.12 0.18
N GLU A 22 -2.88 11.09 1.05
CA GLU A 22 -1.86 12.12 0.76
C GLU A 22 -0.48 11.48 0.52
N GLU A 23 -0.19 10.40 1.22
CA GLU A 23 1.00 9.56 1.01
C GLU A 23 0.88 8.61 -0.20
N GLY A 24 -0.21 8.68 -0.97
CA GLY A 24 -0.43 7.92 -2.22
C GLY A 24 -0.78 6.45 -2.04
N TYR A 25 -1.13 6.02 -0.84
CA TYR A 25 -1.73 4.70 -0.64
C TYR A 25 -3.18 4.66 -1.17
N ALA A 26 -3.66 3.49 -1.56
CA ALA A 26 -5.08 3.22 -1.67
C ALA A 26 -5.60 2.81 -0.28
N VAL A 27 -6.76 3.31 0.16
CA VAL A 27 -7.24 3.09 1.52
C VAL A 27 -8.71 2.78 1.54
N ASP A 28 -9.05 1.62 2.08
CA ASP A 28 -10.42 1.24 2.38
C ASP A 28 -10.64 1.28 3.90
N ASN A 29 -11.87 1.51 4.32
CA ASN A 29 -12.26 1.51 5.72
C ASN A 29 -13.23 0.38 6.00
N ALA A 30 -13.08 -0.26 7.16
CA ALA A 30 -14.08 -1.07 7.84
C ALA A 30 -14.33 -0.48 9.23
N TYR A 31 -15.54 -0.61 9.72
CA TYR A 31 -15.96 0.03 10.98
C TYR A 31 -16.33 -0.96 12.08
N ASP A 32 -16.27 -2.25 11.80
CA ASP A 32 -16.44 -3.34 12.75
C ASP A 32 -15.60 -4.57 12.34
N GLY A 33 -15.50 -5.50 13.28
CA GLY A 33 -14.64 -6.67 13.07
C GLY A 33 -15.18 -7.68 12.04
N GLU A 34 -16.49 -7.77 11.84
CA GLU A 34 -17.07 -8.68 10.83
C GLU A 34 -16.83 -8.14 9.42
N GLU A 35 -17.04 -6.84 9.22
CA GLU A 35 -16.72 -6.15 7.97
C GLU A 35 -15.24 -6.26 7.64
N ALA A 36 -14.37 -6.06 8.65
CA ALA A 36 -12.92 -6.17 8.50
C ALA A 36 -12.48 -7.55 8.04
N GLU A 37 -12.99 -8.60 8.67
CA GLU A 37 -12.67 -9.98 8.32
C GLU A 37 -13.10 -10.30 6.89
N TYR A 38 -14.35 -9.98 6.54
CA TYR A 38 -14.87 -10.18 5.20
C TYR A 38 -14.01 -9.47 4.13
N MET A 39 -13.68 -8.20 4.35
CA MET A 39 -12.87 -7.43 3.41
C MET A 39 -11.45 -8.00 3.28
N ALA A 40 -10.82 -8.37 4.39
CA ALA A 40 -9.46 -8.90 4.38
C ALA A 40 -9.34 -10.30 3.73
N GLU A 41 -10.44 -11.08 3.71
CA GLU A 41 -10.50 -12.37 3.03
C GLU A 41 -10.76 -12.24 1.53
N THR A 42 -11.60 -11.29 1.13
CA THR A 42 -12.08 -11.19 -0.25
C THR A 42 -11.28 -10.22 -1.11
N THR A 43 -10.51 -9.34 -0.48
CA THR A 43 -9.74 -8.30 -1.17
C THR A 43 -8.27 -8.37 -0.77
N PRO A 44 -7.34 -8.39 -1.73
CA PRO A 44 -5.91 -8.37 -1.42
C PRO A 44 -5.49 -6.99 -0.90
N PHE A 45 -5.11 -6.93 0.36
CA PHE A 45 -4.48 -5.77 0.99
C PHE A 45 -3.00 -6.02 1.22
N ASP A 46 -2.19 -4.95 1.12
CA ASP A 46 -0.76 -5.01 1.42
C ASP A 46 -0.49 -4.89 2.94
N VAL A 47 -1.37 -4.21 3.68
CA VAL A 47 -1.35 -4.11 5.16
C VAL A 47 -2.77 -3.87 5.68
N VAL A 48 -3.06 -4.40 6.85
CA VAL A 48 -4.26 -4.09 7.64
C VAL A 48 -3.85 -3.28 8.88
N ILE A 49 -4.45 -2.13 9.10
CA ILE A 49 -4.40 -1.36 10.34
C ILE A 49 -5.66 -1.72 11.12
N LEU A 50 -5.53 -2.34 12.28
CA LEU A 50 -6.63 -2.99 12.99
C LEU A 50 -6.72 -2.49 14.43
N ASP A 51 -7.82 -1.80 14.76
CA ASP A 51 -8.11 -1.50 16.16
C ASP A 51 -8.47 -2.77 16.92
N ILE A 52 -8.05 -2.85 18.17
CA ILE A 52 -8.45 -3.93 19.07
C ILE A 52 -9.91 -3.78 19.48
N MET A 53 -10.33 -2.57 19.83
CA MET A 53 -11.65 -2.30 20.40
C MET A 53 -12.68 -2.02 19.30
N LEU A 54 -13.17 -3.08 18.68
CA LEU A 54 -14.17 -2.99 17.63
C LEU A 54 -15.52 -3.53 18.07
N PRO A 55 -16.63 -3.01 17.53
CA PRO A 55 -17.95 -3.60 17.71
C PRO A 55 -18.07 -4.92 16.95
N LYS A 56 -19.07 -5.72 17.33
CA LYS A 56 -19.42 -7.05 16.83
C LYS A 56 -18.35 -8.10 17.09
N LYS A 57 -17.11 -7.88 16.62
CA LYS A 57 -15.97 -8.80 16.77
C LYS A 57 -14.72 -7.99 17.10
N ASP A 58 -14.06 -8.30 18.22
CA ASP A 58 -12.85 -7.59 18.64
C ASP A 58 -11.66 -7.86 17.67
N GLY A 59 -10.73 -6.91 17.60
CA GLY A 59 -9.62 -6.98 16.65
C GLY A 59 -8.66 -8.15 16.91
N LEU A 60 -8.51 -8.62 18.14
CA LEU A 60 -7.69 -9.81 18.43
C LEU A 60 -8.35 -11.07 17.88
N ALA A 61 -9.68 -11.18 17.97
CA ALA A 61 -10.43 -12.28 17.38
C ALA A 61 -10.33 -12.24 15.84
N VAL A 62 -10.51 -11.05 15.25
CA VAL A 62 -10.31 -10.85 13.79
C VAL A 62 -8.91 -11.32 13.36
N CYS A 63 -7.86 -10.90 14.07
CA CYS A 63 -6.49 -11.26 13.76
C CYS A 63 -6.29 -12.78 13.80
N ARG A 64 -6.73 -13.46 14.88
CA ARG A 64 -6.64 -14.93 15.02
C ARG A 64 -7.36 -15.66 13.90
N ASP A 65 -8.56 -15.22 13.55
CA ASP A 65 -9.38 -15.88 12.53
C ASP A 65 -8.78 -15.71 11.14
N LEU A 66 -8.28 -14.52 10.80
CA LEU A 66 -7.54 -14.28 9.55
C LEU A 66 -6.32 -15.20 9.45
N ARG A 67 -5.54 -15.35 10.54
CA ARG A 67 -4.37 -16.24 10.55
C ARG A 67 -4.78 -17.70 10.42
N SER A 68 -5.85 -18.13 11.08
CA SER A 68 -6.37 -19.51 10.98
C SER A 68 -6.84 -19.86 9.56
N LYS A 69 -7.32 -18.87 8.80
CA LYS A 69 -7.74 -18.98 7.40
C LYS A 69 -6.58 -18.81 6.40
N GLY A 70 -5.35 -18.68 6.89
CA GLY A 70 -4.16 -18.55 6.03
C GLY A 70 -3.96 -17.16 5.42
N VAL A 71 -4.67 -16.14 5.89
CA VAL A 71 -4.44 -14.75 5.47
C VAL A 71 -3.16 -14.25 6.15
N ASN A 72 -2.11 -14.05 5.34
CA ASN A 72 -0.77 -13.64 5.82
C ASN A 72 -0.51 -12.13 5.65
N THR A 73 -1.51 -11.36 5.22
CA THR A 73 -1.39 -9.91 5.11
C THR A 73 -0.88 -9.32 6.43
N PRO A 74 0.18 -8.49 6.42
CA PRO A 74 0.71 -7.87 7.62
C PRO A 74 -0.35 -7.06 8.36
N ILE A 75 -0.41 -7.21 9.69
CA ILE A 75 -1.37 -6.53 10.56
C ILE A 75 -0.64 -5.62 11.52
N LEU A 76 -0.94 -4.31 11.46
CA LEU A 76 -0.56 -3.31 12.46
C LEU A 76 -1.73 -3.12 13.42
N MET A 77 -1.57 -3.56 14.66
CA MET A 77 -2.60 -3.41 15.67
C MET A 77 -2.61 -2.00 16.25
N LEU A 78 -3.75 -1.34 16.33
CA LEU A 78 -3.96 -0.10 17.10
C LEU A 78 -4.53 -0.44 18.47
N THR A 79 -4.01 0.17 19.52
CA THR A 79 -4.47 -0.11 20.87
C THR A 79 -4.45 1.14 21.75
N ALA A 80 -5.44 1.27 22.66
CA ALA A 80 -5.41 2.27 23.73
C ALA A 80 -4.59 1.79 24.94
N LYS A 81 -4.14 0.53 24.94
CA LYS A 81 -3.44 -0.10 26.03
C LYS A 81 -1.94 -0.15 25.74
N ASP A 82 -1.14 0.26 26.69
CA ASP A 82 0.32 0.34 26.58
C ASP A 82 1.06 -0.70 27.44
N SER A 83 0.31 -1.55 28.18
CA SER A 83 0.91 -2.58 29.01
C SER A 83 1.69 -3.61 28.19
N VAL A 84 2.71 -4.21 28.80
CA VAL A 84 3.51 -5.25 28.15
C VAL A 84 2.64 -6.48 27.87
N GLU A 85 1.72 -6.81 28.78
CA GLU A 85 0.79 -7.94 28.65
C GLU A 85 -0.14 -7.80 27.45
N ASP A 86 -0.66 -6.60 27.19
CA ASP A 86 -1.53 -6.35 26.05
C ASP A 86 -0.76 -6.46 24.71
N LYS A 87 0.49 -6.00 24.66
CA LYS A 87 1.36 -6.13 23.48
C LYS A 87 1.70 -7.60 23.20
N VAL A 88 2.01 -8.37 24.23
CA VAL A 88 2.27 -9.83 24.11
C VAL A 88 1.03 -10.53 23.58
N THR A 89 -0.16 -10.25 24.17
CA THR A 89 -1.41 -10.86 23.74
C THR A 89 -1.73 -10.63 22.26
N GLY A 90 -1.43 -9.44 21.75
CA GLY A 90 -1.69 -9.16 20.34
C GLY A 90 -0.66 -9.76 19.40
N LEU A 91 0.60 -9.81 19.78
CA LEU A 91 1.63 -10.51 19.00
C LEU A 91 1.33 -12.03 18.96
N ASP A 92 0.91 -12.61 20.08
CA ASP A 92 0.48 -14.01 20.16
C ASP A 92 -0.80 -14.27 19.33
N ALA A 93 -1.66 -13.25 19.14
CA ALA A 93 -2.80 -13.33 18.23
C ALA A 93 -2.40 -13.32 16.75
N GLY A 94 -1.13 -13.08 16.43
CA GLY A 94 -0.61 -13.08 15.07
C GLY A 94 -0.46 -11.70 14.43
N ALA A 95 -0.50 -10.61 15.21
CA ALA A 95 -0.16 -9.27 14.71
C ALA A 95 1.36 -9.17 14.42
N ASP A 96 1.72 -8.35 13.43
CA ASP A 96 3.11 -8.16 13.01
C ASP A 96 3.78 -6.96 13.66
N ASP A 97 3.01 -5.96 14.10
CA ASP A 97 3.48 -4.79 14.85
C ASP A 97 2.32 -4.13 15.62
N TYR A 98 2.68 -3.17 16.46
CA TYR A 98 1.81 -2.51 17.41
C TYR A 98 1.99 -1.00 17.38
N LEU A 99 0.88 -0.25 17.54
CA LEU A 99 0.90 1.21 17.69
C LEU A 99 -0.09 1.64 18.77
N VAL A 100 0.41 2.32 19.79
CA VAL A 100 -0.39 2.79 20.94
C VAL A 100 -1.05 4.13 20.62
N LYS A 101 -2.35 4.24 20.90
CA LYS A 101 -3.12 5.49 20.83
C LYS A 101 -2.90 6.33 22.11
N PRO A 102 -2.71 7.67 22.03
CA PRO A 102 -2.59 8.47 20.82
C PRO A 102 -1.19 8.35 20.19
N PHE A 103 -1.11 8.38 18.87
CA PHE A 103 0.14 8.25 18.13
C PHE A 103 0.40 9.44 17.21
N ALA A 104 1.66 9.67 16.88
CA ALA A 104 2.04 10.58 15.82
C ALA A 104 1.84 9.91 14.45
N PHE A 105 1.29 10.65 13.48
CA PHE A 105 1.08 10.09 12.13
C PHE A 105 2.39 9.66 11.46
N SER A 106 3.49 10.35 11.74
CA SER A 106 4.84 9.97 11.30
C SER A 106 5.28 8.60 11.83
N GLU A 107 4.87 8.21 13.05
CA GLU A 107 5.14 6.89 13.62
C GLU A 107 4.32 5.82 12.89
N LEU A 108 3.03 6.06 12.66
CA LEU A 108 2.19 5.18 11.86
C LEU A 108 2.83 4.90 10.50
N LEU A 109 3.25 5.94 9.78
CA LEU A 109 3.92 5.80 8.49
C LEU A 109 5.23 5.02 8.57
N ALA A 110 6.04 5.22 9.61
CA ALA A 110 7.29 4.50 9.79
C ALA A 110 7.05 3.00 9.98
N ARG A 111 6.05 2.62 10.80
CA ARG A 111 5.66 1.23 11.04
C ARG A 111 5.08 0.58 9.79
N LEU A 112 4.21 1.26 9.06
CA LEU A 112 3.68 0.79 7.77
C LEU A 112 4.80 0.51 6.77
N ARG A 113 5.78 1.42 6.64
CA ARG A 113 6.94 1.19 5.76
C ARG A 113 7.76 -0.02 6.20
N ALA A 114 7.86 -0.27 7.50
CA ALA A 114 8.58 -1.45 8.03
C ALA A 114 7.85 -2.75 7.70
N LEU A 115 6.52 -2.79 7.84
CA LEU A 115 5.69 -3.95 7.50
C LEU A 115 5.70 -4.24 6.00
N LEU A 116 5.48 -3.23 5.17
CA LEU A 116 5.49 -3.33 3.72
C LEU A 116 6.84 -3.79 3.15
N ARG A 117 7.93 -3.62 3.88
CA ARG A 117 9.27 -4.09 3.51
C ARG A 117 9.44 -5.60 3.69
N ARG A 118 8.70 -6.26 4.61
CA ARG A 118 8.85 -7.70 4.91
C ARG A 118 8.48 -8.62 3.74
N GLU A 119 7.55 -8.20 2.88
CA GLU A 119 7.16 -8.99 1.69
C GLU A 119 8.16 -8.94 0.53
N VAL A 120 9.09 -8.00 0.55
CA VAL A 120 10.09 -7.85 -0.50
C VAL A 120 11.47 -8.14 0.08
N GLN A 121 12.12 -9.18 -0.41
CA GLN A 121 13.44 -9.70 -0.02
C GLN A 121 14.39 -8.73 0.71
N PRO A 122 15.19 -9.21 1.71
CA PRO A 122 16.04 -8.35 2.52
C PRO A 122 17.11 -7.69 1.64
N LYS A 123 17.25 -6.36 1.77
CA LYS A 123 18.42 -5.56 1.35
C LYS A 123 18.32 -4.67 0.11
N THR A 124 17.19 -4.38 -0.50
CA THR A 124 17.24 -3.28 -1.48
C THR A 124 16.53 -2.04 -0.97
N GLN A 125 17.28 -1.16 -0.33
CA GLN A 125 16.83 0.23 -0.05
C GLN A 125 16.54 1.01 -1.35
N LYS A 126 16.78 0.39 -2.51
CA LYS A 126 16.76 1.01 -3.83
C LYS A 126 16.17 0.03 -4.85
N LEU A 127 15.09 0.39 -5.50
CA LEU A 127 14.57 -0.33 -6.66
C LEU A 127 15.17 0.30 -7.91
N GLN A 128 15.78 -0.51 -8.78
CA GLN A 128 16.47 -0.01 -9.96
C GLN A 128 16.16 -0.82 -11.20
N ILE A 129 15.87 -0.13 -12.29
CA ILE A 129 15.74 -0.70 -13.63
C ILE A 129 16.52 0.19 -14.61
N GLY A 130 17.63 -0.33 -15.12
CA GLY A 130 18.53 0.46 -15.94
C GLY A 130 19.02 1.70 -15.17
N ASP A 131 18.79 2.87 -15.74
CA ASP A 131 19.11 4.18 -15.19
C ASP A 131 18.03 4.78 -14.29
N LEU A 132 16.84 4.13 -14.21
CA LEU A 132 15.74 4.55 -13.34
C LEU A 132 15.90 3.95 -11.95
N VAL A 133 15.92 4.83 -10.94
CA VAL A 133 16.12 4.47 -9.54
C VAL A 133 14.97 5.03 -8.70
N LEU A 134 14.41 4.19 -7.86
CA LEU A 134 13.35 4.53 -6.94
C LEU A 134 13.77 4.15 -5.53
N GLN A 135 13.67 5.11 -4.60
CA GLN A 135 14.00 4.92 -3.18
C GLN A 135 12.69 4.85 -2.36
N PRO A 136 12.25 3.66 -1.92
CA PRO A 136 10.96 3.52 -1.25
C PRO A 136 10.84 4.27 0.09
N VAL A 137 11.95 4.47 0.79
CA VAL A 137 11.94 5.13 2.11
C VAL A 137 11.74 6.64 1.97
N SER A 138 12.51 7.29 1.09
CA SER A 138 12.40 8.74 0.84
C SER A 138 11.37 9.10 -0.22
N ARG A 139 10.86 8.08 -0.95
CA ARG A 139 9.96 8.23 -2.12
C ARG A 139 10.55 9.06 -3.24
N GLU A 140 11.86 9.14 -3.29
CA GLU A 140 12.60 9.82 -4.35
C GLU A 140 12.75 8.92 -5.58
N VAL A 141 12.66 9.56 -6.74
CA VAL A 141 12.86 8.91 -8.03
C VAL A 141 13.94 9.66 -8.77
N TRP A 142 14.87 8.92 -9.34
CA TRP A 142 16.01 9.46 -10.09
C TRP A 142 16.10 8.76 -11.43
N ARG A 143 16.49 9.49 -12.45
CA ARG A 143 16.91 8.92 -13.72
C ARG A 143 18.28 9.46 -14.08
N ASP A 144 19.26 8.56 -14.23
CA ASP A 144 20.68 8.92 -14.19
C ASP A 144 20.97 9.76 -12.93
N GLU A 145 21.48 10.98 -13.08
CA GLU A 145 21.75 11.92 -11.99
C GLU A 145 20.62 12.92 -11.76
N THR A 146 19.53 12.84 -12.52
CA THR A 146 18.42 13.78 -12.46
C THR A 146 17.32 13.28 -11.53
N ARG A 147 17.00 14.08 -10.51
CA ARG A 147 15.84 13.83 -9.64
C ARG A 147 14.55 14.16 -10.39
N LEU A 148 13.58 13.23 -10.33
CA LEU A 148 12.28 13.38 -10.96
C LEU A 148 11.22 13.74 -9.91
N GLU A 149 10.44 14.77 -10.17
CA GLU A 149 9.32 15.15 -9.30
C GLU A 149 8.05 14.43 -9.72
N LEU A 150 7.65 13.44 -8.92
CA LEU A 150 6.41 12.70 -9.10
C LEU A 150 5.41 13.07 -8.01
N THR A 151 4.13 13.13 -8.38
CA THR A 151 3.05 13.15 -7.40
C THR A 151 2.95 11.79 -6.69
N ALA A 152 2.28 11.76 -5.53
CA ALA A 152 2.11 10.52 -4.76
C ALA A 152 1.48 9.38 -5.59
N LYS A 153 0.50 9.68 -6.45
CA LYS A 153 -0.13 8.69 -7.35
C LYS A 153 0.81 8.24 -8.48
N GLU A 154 1.55 9.15 -9.10
CA GLU A 154 2.54 8.80 -10.12
C GLU A 154 3.63 7.91 -9.54
N TYR A 155 4.10 8.23 -8.33
CA TYR A 155 5.05 7.41 -7.60
C TYR A 155 4.49 6.00 -7.34
N ALA A 156 3.27 5.88 -6.80
CA ALA A 156 2.66 4.60 -6.49
C ALA A 156 2.50 3.71 -7.74
N ILE A 157 2.11 4.28 -8.87
CA ILE A 157 2.03 3.57 -10.15
C ILE A 157 3.41 3.11 -10.61
N LEU A 158 4.42 3.98 -10.55
CA LEU A 158 5.77 3.65 -10.97
C LEU A 158 6.38 2.57 -10.07
N GLU A 159 6.18 2.67 -8.75
CA GLU A 159 6.59 1.64 -7.80
C GLU A 159 5.92 0.29 -8.09
N TYR A 160 4.64 0.28 -8.43
CA TYR A 160 3.92 -0.93 -8.80
C TYR A 160 4.55 -1.63 -10.01
N PHE A 161 4.96 -0.86 -11.02
CA PHE A 161 5.66 -1.38 -12.21
C PHE A 161 7.07 -1.89 -11.89
N ILE A 162 7.86 -1.11 -11.15
CA ILE A 162 9.27 -1.45 -10.90
C ILE A 162 9.43 -2.71 -10.03
N ARG A 163 8.42 -3.01 -9.22
CA ARG A 163 8.33 -4.27 -8.46
C ARG A 163 7.93 -5.47 -9.31
N ARG A 164 7.44 -5.25 -10.55
CA ARG A 164 7.00 -6.29 -11.50
C ARG A 164 7.62 -6.06 -12.89
N PRO A 165 8.96 -6.09 -12.99
CA PRO A 165 9.63 -5.80 -14.25
C PRO A 165 9.24 -6.80 -15.32
N ASN A 166 9.03 -6.32 -16.54
CA ASN A 166 8.63 -7.07 -17.72
C ASN A 166 7.23 -7.74 -17.63
N ALA A 167 6.55 -7.69 -16.50
CA ALA A 167 5.18 -8.19 -16.40
C ALA A 167 4.20 -7.26 -17.11
N VAL A 168 3.16 -7.84 -17.71
CA VAL A 168 2.04 -7.08 -18.23
C VAL A 168 1.12 -6.72 -17.07
N VAL A 169 0.93 -5.43 -16.84
CA VAL A 169 0.06 -4.87 -15.80
C VAL A 169 -1.20 -4.35 -16.47
N THR A 170 -2.35 -4.91 -16.12
CA THR A 170 -3.63 -4.48 -16.66
C THR A 170 -4.11 -3.19 -15.99
N ARG A 171 -5.10 -2.51 -16.61
CA ARG A 171 -5.74 -1.35 -15.96
C ARG A 171 -6.44 -1.74 -14.66
N THR A 172 -7.07 -2.89 -14.64
CA THR A 172 -7.72 -3.44 -13.43
C THR A 172 -6.71 -3.61 -12.30
N MET A 173 -5.57 -4.26 -12.56
CA MET A 173 -4.51 -4.44 -11.55
C MET A 173 -3.99 -3.11 -10.99
N LEU A 174 -3.84 -2.08 -11.83
CA LEU A 174 -3.45 -0.74 -11.37
C LEU A 174 -4.57 -0.10 -10.55
N GLY A 175 -5.82 -0.21 -11.01
CA GLY A 175 -6.99 0.29 -10.30
C GLY A 175 -7.07 -0.29 -8.88
N GLU A 176 -7.03 -1.60 -8.76
CA GLU A 176 -7.10 -2.33 -7.48
C GLU A 176 -5.95 -2.02 -6.52
N SER A 177 -4.75 -1.71 -7.06
CA SER A 177 -3.55 -1.51 -6.23
C SER A 177 -3.26 -0.07 -5.85
N VAL A 178 -3.75 0.91 -6.62
CA VAL A 178 -3.40 2.33 -6.49
C VAL A 178 -4.61 3.20 -6.17
N TRP A 179 -5.82 2.69 -6.36
CA TRP A 179 -7.07 3.36 -5.99
C TRP A 179 -7.85 2.53 -4.97
N ASP A 180 -8.81 3.16 -4.29
CA ASP A 180 -9.72 2.51 -3.35
C ASP A 180 -10.83 1.73 -4.06
N TYR A 181 -11.64 1.01 -3.28
CA TYR A 181 -12.72 0.14 -3.78
C TYR A 181 -13.79 0.91 -4.58
N GLU A 182 -13.97 2.21 -4.30
CA GLU A 182 -14.94 3.05 -5.00
C GLU A 182 -14.46 3.50 -6.40
N PHE A 183 -13.22 3.14 -6.78
CA PHE A 183 -12.67 3.51 -8.08
C PHE A 183 -13.39 2.77 -9.21
N ASP A 184 -14.20 3.50 -9.96
CA ASP A 184 -14.77 3.00 -11.22
C ASP A 184 -13.69 2.93 -12.30
N GLY A 185 -13.18 1.72 -12.55
CA GLY A 185 -12.12 1.44 -13.53
C GLY A 185 -12.44 1.80 -14.99
N LEU A 186 -13.63 2.32 -15.28
CA LEU A 186 -14.06 2.71 -16.63
C LEU A 186 -13.49 4.07 -17.08
N SER A 187 -12.78 4.79 -16.23
CA SER A 187 -12.23 6.10 -16.56
C SER A 187 -10.85 6.02 -17.25
N ASN A 188 -10.59 6.95 -18.18
CA ASN A 188 -9.27 7.11 -18.82
C ASN A 188 -8.18 7.63 -17.86
N VAL A 189 -8.46 7.67 -16.56
CA VAL A 189 -7.57 8.25 -15.56
C VAL A 189 -6.21 7.54 -15.51
N ILE A 190 -6.18 6.22 -15.62
CA ILE A 190 -4.94 5.43 -15.65
C ILE A 190 -4.08 5.84 -16.85
N ASP A 191 -4.70 5.97 -18.03
CA ASP A 191 -4.00 6.37 -19.27
C ASP A 191 -3.40 7.79 -19.14
N VAL A 192 -4.11 8.69 -18.45
CA VAL A 192 -3.61 10.04 -18.15
C VAL A 192 -2.39 9.98 -17.23
N TYR A 193 -2.43 9.17 -16.17
CA TYR A 193 -1.28 9.01 -15.29
C TYR A 193 -0.08 8.37 -16.00
N ILE A 194 -0.31 7.32 -16.80
CA ILE A 194 0.76 6.71 -17.61
C ILE A 194 1.40 7.73 -18.55
N ARG A 195 0.59 8.57 -19.20
CA ARG A 195 1.11 9.64 -20.05
C ARG A 195 1.96 10.65 -19.26
N ARG A 196 1.49 11.09 -18.09
CA ARG A 196 2.23 12.02 -17.21
C ARG A 196 3.53 11.42 -16.71
N ILE A 197 3.52 10.15 -16.31
CA ILE A 197 4.72 9.44 -15.87
C ILE A 197 5.72 9.37 -17.02
N ARG A 198 5.30 8.96 -18.23
CA ARG A 198 6.17 8.93 -19.42
C ARG A 198 6.82 10.30 -19.69
N GLN A 199 6.05 11.39 -19.64
CA GLN A 199 6.57 12.74 -19.83
C GLN A 199 7.70 13.09 -18.85
N LYS A 200 7.72 12.48 -17.66
CA LYS A 200 8.72 12.74 -16.62
C LYS A 200 9.88 11.76 -16.66
N ILE A 201 9.62 10.49 -16.98
CA ILE A 201 10.66 9.46 -16.95
C ILE A 201 11.29 9.19 -18.31
N ASP A 202 10.63 9.48 -19.44
CA ASP A 202 11.19 9.20 -20.75
C ASP A 202 12.19 10.31 -21.14
N GLN A 203 13.21 9.93 -21.84
CA GLN A 203 14.25 10.83 -22.35
C GLN A 203 14.18 10.86 -23.87
N ASP A 204 14.50 12.01 -24.46
CA ASP A 204 14.51 12.20 -25.90
C ASP A 204 15.48 11.21 -26.58
N GLY A 205 15.02 10.62 -27.68
CA GLY A 205 15.79 9.68 -28.46
C GLY A 205 15.89 8.25 -27.90
N ARG A 206 15.29 7.98 -26.74
CA ARG A 206 15.23 6.62 -26.15
C ARG A 206 13.82 6.04 -26.20
N PRO A 207 13.65 4.72 -26.35
CA PRO A 207 12.35 4.08 -26.24
C PRO A 207 11.75 4.30 -24.85
N SER A 208 10.40 4.52 -24.78
CA SER A 208 9.69 4.65 -23.52
C SER A 208 9.88 3.41 -22.65
N LEU A 209 10.22 3.63 -21.36
CA LEU A 209 10.35 2.54 -20.38
C LEU A 209 9.02 1.84 -20.12
N ILE A 210 7.92 2.60 -20.07
CA ILE A 210 6.58 2.03 -19.91
C ILE A 210 5.98 1.84 -21.30
N GLN A 211 5.89 0.61 -21.77
CA GLN A 211 5.33 0.25 -23.07
C GLN A 211 3.85 -0.08 -22.97
N THR A 212 3.07 0.31 -23.99
CA THR A 212 1.68 -0.12 -24.13
C THR A 212 1.65 -1.50 -24.77
N VAL A 213 1.00 -2.46 -24.10
CA VAL A 213 0.69 -3.78 -24.63
C VAL A 213 -0.76 -3.73 -25.12
N ARG A 214 -0.95 -3.63 -26.44
CA ARG A 214 -2.29 -3.47 -27.05
C ARG A 214 -3.27 -4.55 -26.57
N GLY A 215 -4.43 -4.13 -26.13
CA GLY A 215 -5.48 -5.02 -25.64
C GLY A 215 -5.25 -5.62 -24.24
N ALA A 216 -4.06 -5.42 -23.61
CA ALA A 216 -3.73 -6.04 -22.33
C ALA A 216 -3.40 -5.00 -21.22
N GLY A 217 -2.74 -3.88 -21.54
CA GLY A 217 -2.35 -2.90 -20.54
C GLY A 217 -0.98 -2.29 -20.79
N TYR A 218 -0.12 -2.29 -19.77
CA TYR A 218 1.19 -1.67 -19.82
C TYR A 218 2.27 -2.58 -19.23
N ARG A 219 3.52 -2.32 -19.59
CA ARG A 219 4.67 -3.08 -19.10
C ARG A 219 5.88 -2.16 -18.93
N LEU A 220 6.52 -2.20 -17.78
CA LEU A 220 7.83 -1.58 -17.60
C LEU A 220 8.91 -2.53 -18.15
N ARG A 221 9.56 -2.11 -19.21
CA ARG A 221 10.61 -2.90 -19.86
C ARG A 221 11.97 -2.61 -19.24
N VAL A 222 12.69 -3.65 -18.90
CA VAL A 222 14.13 -3.56 -18.61
C VAL A 222 14.86 -3.36 -19.93
N PRO A 223 15.73 -2.35 -20.06
CA PRO A 223 16.58 -2.15 -21.25
C PRO A 223 17.46 -3.34 -21.57
#